data_30405a6dbd32d8eb35e8e75bc315f905
#
_entry.id   30405a6dbd32d8eb35e8e75bc315f905
#
_cell.length_a   1.000
_cell.length_b   1.000
_cell.length_c   1.000
_cell.angle_alpha   90.00
_cell.angle_beta   90.00
_cell.angle_gamma   90.00
#
_symmetry.space_group_name_H-M   'P 1'
#
loop_
_entity.id
_entity.type
_entity.pdbx_description
1 polymer ?
#
loop_
_entity_poly.entity_id
_entity_poly.type
_entity_poly.pdbx_seq_one_letter_code
_entity_poly.pdbx_strand_id
1 'polypeptide(L)'
;MAAGNSRRFGSNKLLYLYEGKPLYRHGLELLLKLKQEMGEKLTVTVVTQYPEILEKVQDSFERCGMTGMQAVFCEESRMGASYTIRAGIEAVISQDPASGQAKAGQPMIGEKDYLMFMVADQPHLTLDSVRKLIRAAVIREQAAASGPLEEECSCSETLSLRCGSTPGNPCMFRADLIPELMTLTGDQGGRKVLKRHYCQYVDISDEKELADVDEMSQVVENLGEK
;
A
#
# COMPACT_ATOMS: atom_id res chain seq x y z
N MET A 1 -4.61 -0.04 -1.27
CA MET A 1 -5.82 -0.87 -1.09
C MET A 1 -7.00 0.08 -0.83
N ALA A 2 -7.95 0.17 -1.76
CA ALA A 2 -9.12 1.05 -1.71
C ALA A 2 -10.43 0.24 -1.79
N ALA A 3 -10.52 -0.82 -0.98
CA ALA A 3 -11.56 -1.84 -1.06
C ALA A 3 -12.19 -2.24 0.29
N GLY A 4 -12.06 -1.39 1.32
CA GLY A 4 -12.67 -1.63 2.63
C GLY A 4 -14.20 -1.63 2.58
N ASN A 5 -14.85 -2.56 3.31
CA ASN A 5 -16.30 -2.77 3.27
C ASN A 5 -17.16 -1.65 3.90
N SER A 6 -16.56 -0.68 4.58
CA SER A 6 -17.25 0.47 5.21
C SER A 6 -18.53 0.11 6.01
N ARG A 7 -18.56 -1.08 6.64
CA ARG A 7 -19.78 -1.66 7.27
C ARG A 7 -20.41 -0.73 8.31
N ARG A 8 -19.60 0.07 9.04
CA ARG A 8 -20.05 1.00 10.07
C ARG A 8 -20.56 2.33 9.50
N PHE A 9 -20.18 2.65 8.26
CA PHE A 9 -20.56 3.88 7.58
C PHE A 9 -21.93 3.83 6.89
N GLY A 10 -22.51 2.64 6.67
CA GLY A 10 -23.74 2.45 5.90
C GLY A 10 -23.62 2.73 4.39
N SER A 11 -22.47 3.26 3.95
CA SER A 11 -22.13 3.57 2.56
C SER A 11 -20.61 3.55 2.38
N ASN A 12 -20.12 3.73 1.15
CA ASN A 12 -18.70 3.71 0.87
C ASN A 12 -17.95 4.91 1.49
N LYS A 13 -17.30 4.71 2.65
CA LYS A 13 -16.55 5.76 3.36
C LYS A 13 -15.47 6.45 2.52
N LEU A 14 -14.91 5.74 1.54
CA LEU A 14 -13.81 6.24 0.71
C LEU A 14 -14.24 7.39 -0.23
N LEU A 15 -15.56 7.52 -0.48
CA LEU A 15 -16.13 8.60 -1.29
C LEU A 15 -16.53 9.83 -0.45
N TYR A 16 -16.57 9.72 0.87
CA TYR A 16 -16.89 10.86 1.72
C TYR A 16 -15.79 11.92 1.64
N LEU A 17 -16.22 13.17 1.73
CA LEU A 17 -15.30 14.30 1.79
C LEU A 17 -14.64 14.37 3.16
N TYR A 18 -13.33 14.31 3.15
CA TYR A 18 -12.47 14.55 4.29
C TYR A 18 -11.55 15.70 3.92
N GLU A 19 -11.55 16.80 4.68
CA GLU A 19 -10.78 18.01 4.35
C GLU A 19 -10.95 18.46 2.89
N GLY A 20 -12.20 18.49 2.41
CA GLY A 20 -12.58 19.01 1.10
C GLY A 20 -12.36 18.09 -0.10
N LYS A 21 -11.88 16.87 0.08
CA LYS A 21 -11.71 15.87 -1.00
C LYS A 21 -12.11 14.45 -0.56
N PRO A 22 -12.49 13.55 -1.48
CA PRO A 22 -12.80 12.17 -1.15
C PRO A 22 -11.66 11.48 -0.39
N LEU A 23 -11.99 10.72 0.64
CA LEU A 23 -11.02 10.09 1.55
C LEU A 23 -9.94 9.31 0.82
N TYR A 24 -10.29 8.49 -0.20
CA TYR A 24 -9.31 7.71 -0.96
C TYR A 24 -8.29 8.58 -1.70
N ARG A 25 -8.61 9.85 -2.01
CA ARG A 25 -7.71 10.73 -2.76
C ARG A 25 -6.50 11.17 -1.97
N HIS A 26 -6.56 11.20 -0.64
CA HIS A 26 -5.41 11.55 0.19
C HIS A 26 -4.25 10.58 -0.07
N GLY A 27 -4.50 9.29 0.05
CA GLY A 27 -3.49 8.27 -0.25
C GLY A 27 -3.11 8.20 -1.73
N LEU A 28 -4.06 8.40 -2.65
CA LEU A 28 -3.78 8.42 -4.09
C LEU A 28 -2.83 9.55 -4.47
N GLU A 29 -3.08 10.78 -4.01
CA GLU A 29 -2.23 11.93 -4.30
C GLU A 29 -0.82 11.77 -3.71
N LEU A 30 -0.70 11.13 -2.54
CA LEU A 30 0.58 10.78 -1.97
C LEU A 30 1.34 9.79 -2.87
N LEU A 31 0.67 8.74 -3.35
CA LEU A 31 1.25 7.75 -4.27
C LEU A 31 1.67 8.39 -5.61
N LEU A 32 0.87 9.32 -6.16
CA LEU A 32 1.22 10.03 -7.39
C LEU A 32 2.48 10.90 -7.22
N LYS A 33 2.60 11.61 -6.10
CA LYS A 33 3.82 12.37 -5.77
C LYS A 33 5.03 11.44 -5.64
N LEU A 34 4.88 10.33 -4.95
CA LEU A 34 5.94 9.35 -4.78
C LEU A 34 6.36 8.75 -6.13
N LYS A 35 5.40 8.46 -7.01
CA LYS A 35 5.65 7.98 -8.37
C LYS A 35 6.42 9.00 -9.21
N GLN A 36 6.09 10.29 -9.10
CA GLN A 36 6.83 11.37 -9.78
C GLN A 36 8.30 11.42 -9.34
N GLU A 37 8.57 11.18 -8.06
CA GLU A 37 9.93 11.19 -7.51
C GLU A 37 10.74 9.95 -7.87
N MET A 38 10.11 8.79 -7.86
CA MET A 38 10.80 7.50 -8.02
C MET A 38 10.83 7.00 -9.46
N GLY A 39 9.97 7.54 -10.33
CA GLY A 39 9.89 7.15 -11.73
C GLY A 39 9.62 5.65 -11.91
N GLU A 40 10.41 5.00 -12.74
CA GLU A 40 10.25 3.57 -13.07
C GLU A 40 10.58 2.61 -11.91
N LYS A 41 11.24 3.12 -10.85
CA LYS A 41 11.54 2.33 -9.65
C LYS A 41 10.33 2.02 -8.79
N LEU A 42 9.18 2.63 -9.08
CA LEU A 42 7.93 2.42 -8.36
C LEU A 42 6.82 2.02 -9.32
N THR A 43 6.21 0.88 -9.07
CA THR A 43 4.93 0.49 -9.69
C THR A 43 3.80 0.75 -8.69
N VAL A 44 2.67 1.30 -9.16
CA VAL A 44 1.51 1.61 -8.33
C VAL A 44 0.30 0.81 -8.82
N THR A 45 -0.24 -0.03 -7.94
CA THR A 45 -1.48 -0.77 -8.19
C THR A 45 -2.54 -0.37 -7.17
N VAL A 46 -3.65 0.19 -7.64
CA VAL A 46 -4.81 0.48 -6.80
C VAL A 46 -5.86 -0.62 -6.99
N VAL A 47 -6.16 -1.35 -5.93
CA VAL A 47 -7.21 -2.38 -5.94
C VAL A 47 -8.45 -1.82 -5.26
N THR A 48 -9.60 -1.96 -5.92
CA THR A 48 -10.89 -1.51 -5.40
C THR A 48 -12.02 -2.46 -5.79
N GLN A 49 -13.07 -2.52 -4.97
CA GLN A 49 -14.34 -3.20 -5.30
C GLN A 49 -15.42 -2.22 -5.79
N TYR A 50 -15.09 -0.94 -5.88
CA TYR A 50 -16.04 0.12 -6.21
C TYR A 50 -15.79 0.65 -7.62
N PRO A 51 -16.73 0.42 -8.58
CA PRO A 51 -16.57 0.87 -9.98
C PRO A 51 -16.31 2.36 -10.12
N GLU A 52 -16.96 3.19 -9.29
CA GLU A 52 -16.80 4.65 -9.31
C GLU A 52 -15.41 5.11 -8.84
N ILE A 53 -14.75 4.35 -7.95
CA ILE A 53 -13.36 4.62 -7.55
C ILE A 53 -12.41 4.14 -8.66
N LEU A 54 -12.69 2.97 -9.25
CA LEU A 54 -11.90 2.43 -10.34
C LEU A 54 -11.78 3.44 -11.49
N GLU A 55 -12.90 3.94 -12.00
CA GLU A 55 -12.97 4.92 -13.08
C GLU A 55 -12.15 6.18 -12.75
N LYS A 56 -12.40 6.77 -11.58
CA LYS A 56 -11.69 8.00 -11.16
C LYS A 56 -10.19 7.81 -10.95
N VAL A 57 -9.76 6.63 -10.55
CA VAL A 57 -8.33 6.29 -10.41
C VAL A 57 -7.71 6.11 -11.79
N GLN A 58 -8.37 5.41 -12.72
CA GLN A 58 -7.93 5.27 -14.10
C GLN A 58 -7.77 6.63 -14.78
N ASP A 59 -8.77 7.50 -14.70
CA ASP A 59 -8.71 8.88 -15.19
C ASP A 59 -7.52 9.67 -14.61
N SER A 60 -7.21 9.43 -13.33
CA SER A 60 -6.09 10.10 -12.66
C SER A 60 -4.75 9.60 -13.19
N PHE A 61 -4.64 8.30 -13.48
CA PHE A 61 -3.43 7.69 -14.03
C PHE A 61 -3.22 8.10 -15.48
N GLU A 62 -4.27 8.12 -16.31
CA GLU A 62 -4.21 8.61 -17.69
C GLU A 62 -3.75 10.07 -17.78
N ARG A 63 -4.33 10.93 -16.93
CA ARG A 63 -3.91 12.35 -16.86
C ARG A 63 -2.47 12.52 -16.39
N CYS A 64 -1.99 11.62 -15.54
CA CYS A 64 -0.61 11.63 -15.07
C CYS A 64 0.39 11.24 -16.18
N GLY A 65 -0.03 10.37 -17.10
CA GLY A 65 0.78 9.92 -18.24
C GLY A 65 2.04 9.12 -17.88
N MET A 66 2.16 8.67 -16.63
CA MET A 66 3.31 7.88 -16.17
C MET A 66 3.05 6.38 -16.34
N THR A 67 4.07 5.64 -16.78
CA THR A 67 4.04 4.17 -16.91
C THR A 67 4.08 3.50 -15.53
N GLY A 68 3.72 2.21 -15.47
CA GLY A 68 3.77 1.42 -14.23
C GLY A 68 2.72 1.83 -13.18
N MET A 69 1.56 2.30 -13.63
CA MET A 69 0.39 2.56 -12.79
C MET A 69 -0.83 1.83 -13.34
N GLN A 70 -1.58 1.16 -12.47
CA GLN A 70 -2.80 0.45 -12.85
C GLN A 70 -3.85 0.47 -11.75
N ALA A 71 -5.11 0.36 -12.14
CA ALA A 71 -6.24 0.17 -11.26
C ALA A 71 -6.89 -1.19 -11.54
N VAL A 72 -7.21 -1.94 -10.50
CA VAL A 72 -7.73 -3.30 -10.56
C VAL A 72 -9.08 -3.36 -9.85
N PHE A 73 -10.08 -3.87 -10.55
CA PHE A 73 -11.36 -4.19 -9.94
C PHE A 73 -11.31 -5.59 -9.32
N CYS A 74 -11.69 -5.70 -8.05
CA CYS A 74 -11.77 -6.97 -7.34
C CYS A 74 -13.06 -7.01 -6.51
N GLU A 75 -14.10 -7.62 -7.05
CA GLU A 75 -15.40 -7.76 -6.37
C GLU A 75 -15.26 -8.59 -5.09
N GLU A 76 -14.39 -9.59 -5.10
CA GLU A 76 -14.12 -10.49 -3.98
C GLU A 76 -13.52 -9.77 -2.77
N SER A 77 -13.01 -8.54 -2.93
CA SER A 77 -12.52 -7.72 -1.81
C SER A 77 -13.59 -7.52 -0.71
N ARG A 78 -14.88 -7.63 -1.06
CA ARG A 78 -16.00 -7.64 -0.08
C ARG A 78 -15.94 -8.79 0.92
N MET A 79 -15.28 -9.90 0.55
CA MET A 79 -15.12 -11.09 1.39
C MET A 79 -13.92 -10.99 2.34
N GLY A 80 -13.08 -9.95 2.20
CA GLY A 80 -11.99 -9.67 3.13
C GLY A 80 -10.70 -9.15 2.50
N ALA A 81 -9.81 -8.67 3.36
CA ALA A 81 -8.57 -8.02 2.95
C ALA A 81 -7.63 -8.92 2.14
N SER A 82 -7.64 -10.24 2.36
CA SER A 82 -6.80 -11.19 1.63
C SER A 82 -7.07 -11.19 0.13
N TYR A 83 -8.32 -11.00 -0.28
CA TYR A 83 -8.68 -10.93 -1.70
C TYR A 83 -8.10 -9.69 -2.37
N THR A 84 -8.15 -8.54 -1.68
CA THR A 84 -7.53 -7.30 -2.16
C THR A 84 -6.02 -7.45 -2.31
N ILE A 85 -5.36 -8.09 -1.34
CA ILE A 85 -3.92 -8.33 -1.36
C ILE A 85 -3.55 -9.22 -2.55
N ARG A 86 -4.22 -10.37 -2.71
CA ARG A 86 -3.94 -11.31 -3.80
C ARG A 86 -4.19 -10.68 -5.17
N ALA A 87 -5.32 -10.00 -5.37
CA ALA A 87 -5.60 -9.31 -6.63
C ALA A 87 -4.53 -8.28 -6.99
N GLY A 88 -4.02 -7.55 -5.99
CA GLY A 88 -2.92 -6.60 -6.18
C GLY A 88 -1.62 -7.29 -6.58
N ILE A 89 -1.26 -8.38 -5.92
CA ILE A 89 -0.06 -9.17 -6.24
C ILE A 89 -0.16 -9.79 -7.63
N GLU A 90 -1.28 -10.44 -7.95
CA GLU A 90 -1.53 -11.05 -9.26
C GLU A 90 -1.42 -10.01 -10.39
N ALA A 91 -1.98 -8.83 -10.19
CA ALA A 91 -1.91 -7.75 -11.17
C ALA A 91 -0.48 -7.26 -11.40
N VAL A 92 0.36 -7.22 -10.36
CA VAL A 92 1.76 -6.81 -10.50
C VAL A 92 2.59 -7.91 -11.19
N ILE A 93 2.35 -9.18 -10.86
CA ILE A 93 3.06 -10.31 -11.49
C ILE A 93 2.66 -10.47 -12.97
N SER A 94 1.39 -10.18 -13.30
CA SER A 94 0.85 -10.34 -14.65
C SER A 94 1.12 -9.16 -15.58
N GLN A 95 1.68 -8.06 -15.07
CA GLN A 95 2.01 -6.91 -15.90
C GLN A 95 3.08 -7.26 -16.91
N ASP A 96 2.75 -7.00 -18.16
CA ASP A 96 3.64 -7.07 -19.30
C ASP A 96 4.34 -5.70 -19.50
N PRO A 97 5.70 -5.63 -19.51
CA PRO A 97 6.43 -4.35 -19.56
C PRO A 97 6.45 -3.64 -20.92
N ALA A 98 5.89 -4.11 -22.00
CA ALA A 98 6.01 -3.51 -23.34
C ALA A 98 4.70 -3.19 -24.03
N SER A 99 3.70 -3.77 -23.67
CA SER A 99 2.30 -3.50 -24.00
C SER A 99 1.62 -2.91 -22.80
N GLY A 100 2.34 -2.71 -21.84
CA GLY A 100 3.04 -3.57 -20.99
C GLY A 100 2.98 -5.07 -21.17
N GLN A 101 3.55 -5.81 -22.03
CA GLN A 101 3.54 -7.27 -22.21
C GLN A 101 4.86 -7.85 -21.73
N ALA A 102 4.90 -8.65 -20.63
CA ALA A 102 6.09 -9.32 -20.18
C ALA A 102 6.65 -10.19 -21.31
N LYS A 103 7.91 -10.03 -21.63
CA LYS A 103 8.60 -11.08 -22.38
C LYS A 103 8.53 -12.33 -21.53
N ALA A 104 7.90 -13.38 -22.07
CA ALA A 104 7.82 -14.66 -21.41
C ALA A 104 9.20 -15.05 -20.87
N GLY A 105 9.34 -15.15 -19.54
CA GLY A 105 10.55 -15.63 -18.88
C GLY A 105 11.28 -14.64 -17.94
N GLN A 106 10.87 -13.37 -17.80
CA GLN A 106 11.43 -12.49 -16.77
C GLN A 106 10.37 -12.15 -15.73
N PRO A 107 10.57 -12.48 -14.45
CA PRO A 107 9.70 -12.02 -13.39
C PRO A 107 9.80 -10.47 -13.29
N MET A 108 8.65 -9.78 -13.26
CA MET A 108 8.61 -8.34 -13.08
C MET A 108 8.98 -7.89 -11.67
N ILE A 109 9.01 -8.83 -10.73
CA ILE A 109 9.41 -8.62 -9.34
C ILE A 109 10.66 -9.45 -9.12
N GLY A 110 11.79 -8.78 -8.85
CA GLY A 110 13.03 -9.41 -8.41
C GLY A 110 12.92 -9.82 -6.94
N GLU A 111 13.71 -10.83 -6.54
CA GLU A 111 13.72 -11.34 -5.14
C GLU A 111 14.01 -10.25 -4.09
N LYS A 112 14.70 -9.18 -4.49
CA LYS A 112 15.06 -8.04 -3.62
C LYS A 112 14.06 -6.89 -3.67
N ASP A 113 13.01 -7.00 -4.47
CA ASP A 113 11.96 -6.00 -4.53
C ASP A 113 11.05 -6.09 -3.31
N TYR A 114 10.33 -5.03 -3.04
CA TYR A 114 9.40 -4.94 -1.94
C TYR A 114 8.00 -4.58 -2.42
N LEU A 115 7.00 -5.25 -1.84
CA LEU A 115 5.60 -4.90 -1.97
C LEU A 115 5.20 -4.03 -0.76
N MET A 116 4.79 -2.79 -1.01
CA MET A 116 4.26 -1.90 0.02
C MET A 116 2.74 -1.88 -0.03
N PHE A 117 2.11 -2.20 1.09
CA PHE A 117 0.66 -2.13 1.22
C PHE A 117 0.26 -0.88 1.99
N MET A 118 -0.51 -0.02 1.31
CA MET A 118 -1.12 1.17 1.88
C MET A 118 -2.64 1.02 1.86
N VAL A 119 -3.31 1.53 2.89
CA VAL A 119 -4.76 1.62 2.96
C VAL A 119 -5.22 3.02 2.54
N ALA A 120 -6.43 3.13 2.02
CA ALA A 120 -6.93 4.38 1.43
C ALA A 120 -7.70 5.27 2.43
N ASP A 121 -7.79 4.86 3.68
CA ASP A 121 -8.54 5.49 4.76
C ASP A 121 -7.66 6.12 5.85
N GLN A 122 -6.36 6.33 5.56
CA GLN A 122 -5.40 7.06 6.39
C GLN A 122 -5.06 8.40 5.74
N PRO A 123 -5.89 9.45 5.93
CA PRO A 123 -5.71 10.72 5.23
C PRO A 123 -4.52 11.53 5.71
N HIS A 124 -4.05 11.31 6.93
CA HIS A 124 -2.95 12.04 7.55
C HIS A 124 -1.57 11.44 7.29
N LEU A 125 -1.50 10.26 6.63
CA LEU A 125 -0.22 9.67 6.27
C LEU A 125 0.60 10.64 5.41
N THR A 126 1.85 10.91 5.81
CA THR A 126 2.71 11.86 5.13
C THR A 126 3.64 11.21 4.12
N LEU A 127 4.01 11.98 3.11
CA LEU A 127 5.00 11.55 2.12
C LEU A 127 6.36 11.29 2.77
N ASP A 128 6.72 12.05 3.80
CA ASP A 128 8.00 11.91 4.50
C ASP A 128 8.09 10.57 5.25
N SER A 129 7.01 10.16 5.93
CA SER A 129 6.95 8.87 6.62
C SER A 129 7.05 7.69 5.63
N VAL A 130 6.40 7.80 4.47
CA VAL A 130 6.54 6.77 3.41
C VAL A 130 7.95 6.74 2.85
N ARG A 131 8.57 7.90 2.63
CA ARG A 131 9.98 7.99 2.19
C ARG A 131 10.94 7.35 3.20
N LYS A 132 10.72 7.58 4.52
CA LYS A 132 11.52 6.94 5.57
C LYS A 132 11.44 5.42 5.49
N LEU A 133 10.23 4.89 5.30
CA LEU A 133 10.01 3.45 5.18
C LEU A 133 10.74 2.86 3.96
N ILE A 134 10.62 3.50 2.80
CA ILE A 134 11.32 3.07 1.57
C ILE A 134 12.84 3.17 1.73
N ARG A 135 13.35 4.26 2.32
CA ARG A 135 14.79 4.41 2.58
C ARG A 135 15.32 3.29 3.48
N ALA A 136 14.57 2.90 4.51
CA ALA A 136 14.97 1.81 5.39
C ALA A 136 15.12 0.50 4.61
N ALA A 137 14.20 0.18 3.69
CA ALA A 137 14.31 -0.98 2.81
C ALA A 137 15.55 -0.93 1.91
N VAL A 138 15.81 0.24 1.28
CA VAL A 138 16.97 0.42 0.39
C VAL A 138 18.29 0.29 1.15
N ILE A 139 18.43 0.94 2.30
CA ILE A 139 19.64 0.86 3.14
C ILE A 139 19.92 -0.58 3.53
N ARG A 140 18.90 -1.30 3.89
CA ARG A 140 18.99 -2.70 4.26
C ARG A 140 19.50 -3.58 3.12
N GLU A 141 18.93 -3.46 1.91
CA GLU A 141 19.40 -4.23 0.75
C GLU A 141 20.85 -3.89 0.39
N GLN A 142 21.25 -2.64 0.54
CA GLN A 142 22.64 -2.22 0.33
C GLN A 142 23.57 -2.84 1.37
N ALA A 143 23.17 -2.87 2.65
CA ALA A 143 23.95 -3.49 3.72
C ALA A 143 24.07 -5.01 3.49
N ALA A 144 23.00 -5.69 3.11
CA ALA A 144 23.03 -7.12 2.79
C ALA A 144 23.96 -7.46 1.59
N ALA A 145 24.11 -6.53 0.65
CA ALA A 145 25.02 -6.69 -0.50
C ALA A 145 26.51 -6.45 -0.15
N SER A 146 26.81 -5.79 0.98
CA SER A 146 28.18 -5.33 1.32
C SER A 146 29.00 -6.30 2.18
N GLY A 147 28.44 -7.42 2.63
CA GLY A 147 29.17 -8.42 3.42
C GLY A 147 28.32 -9.10 4.50
N PRO A 148 28.92 -9.97 5.32
CA PRO A 148 28.18 -10.66 6.38
C PRO A 148 27.69 -9.64 7.42
N LEU A 149 26.39 -9.41 7.41
CA LEU A 149 25.71 -8.70 8.48
C LEU A 149 25.68 -9.60 9.73
N GLU A 150 25.75 -9.00 10.91
CA GLU A 150 25.38 -9.71 12.14
C GLU A 150 24.01 -10.37 11.94
N GLU A 151 23.86 -11.61 12.38
CA GLU A 151 22.72 -12.49 12.06
C GLU A 151 21.34 -11.85 12.28
N GLU A 152 21.23 -10.89 13.20
CA GLU A 152 19.99 -10.16 13.51
C GLU A 152 19.57 -9.16 12.42
N CYS A 153 20.48 -8.60 11.63
CA CYS A 153 20.19 -7.60 10.61
C CYS A 153 19.83 -8.22 9.24
N SER A 154 20.25 -9.46 8.99
CA SER A 154 20.03 -10.13 7.69
C SER A 154 18.64 -10.70 7.50
N CYS A 155 17.83 -10.81 8.56
CA CYS A 155 16.60 -11.61 8.58
C CYS A 155 15.29 -10.83 8.47
N SER A 156 15.29 -9.48 8.49
CA SER A 156 14.00 -8.79 8.42
C SER A 156 13.48 -8.70 6.98
N GLU A 157 12.54 -9.55 6.67
CA GLU A 157 11.86 -9.61 5.36
C GLU A 157 10.69 -8.63 5.30
N THR A 158 10.39 -7.98 6.43
CA THR A 158 9.26 -7.06 6.55
C THR A 158 9.64 -5.75 7.22
N LEU A 159 8.98 -4.66 6.82
CA LEU A 159 9.08 -3.35 7.45
C LEU A 159 7.67 -2.79 7.72
N SER A 160 7.54 -1.95 8.76
CA SER A 160 6.28 -1.28 9.07
C SER A 160 6.54 0.08 9.72
N LEU A 161 5.68 1.06 9.49
CA LEU A 161 5.66 2.27 10.30
C LEU A 161 5.22 1.93 11.73
N ARG A 162 5.72 2.71 12.70
CA ARG A 162 5.34 2.58 14.11
C ARG A 162 5.33 3.94 14.78
N CYS A 163 4.30 4.19 15.60
CA CYS A 163 4.28 5.33 16.52
C CYS A 163 4.24 4.80 17.96
N GLY A 164 5.27 5.10 18.75
CA GLY A 164 5.43 4.53 20.09
C GLY A 164 5.47 2.99 20.05
N SER A 165 4.48 2.34 20.68
CA SER A 165 4.37 0.86 20.67
C SER A 165 3.40 0.33 19.58
N THR A 166 2.76 1.21 18.80
CA THR A 166 1.69 0.85 17.86
C THR A 166 2.22 0.76 16.43
N PRO A 167 2.34 -0.46 15.85
CA PRO A 167 2.66 -0.62 14.44
C PRO A 167 1.43 -0.35 13.57
N GLY A 168 1.67 0.21 12.37
CA GLY A 168 0.61 0.60 11.43
C GLY A 168 0.98 0.43 9.97
N ASN A 169 0.04 0.82 9.10
CA ASN A 169 0.29 0.93 7.67
C ASN A 169 0.98 2.27 7.36
N PRO A 170 1.72 2.33 6.24
CA PRO A 170 2.06 1.22 5.33
C PRO A 170 3.02 0.21 5.95
N CYS A 171 2.92 -1.02 5.45
CA CYS A 171 3.89 -2.08 5.70
C CYS A 171 4.48 -2.58 4.38
N MET A 172 5.71 -3.08 4.44
CA MET A 172 6.43 -3.61 3.29
C MET A 172 6.84 -5.06 3.52
N PHE A 173 6.80 -5.84 2.45
CA PHE A 173 7.19 -7.24 2.42
C PHE A 173 8.17 -7.45 1.27
N ARG A 174 9.27 -8.13 1.52
CA ARG A 174 10.19 -8.54 0.45
C ARG A 174 9.48 -9.54 -0.47
N ALA A 175 9.83 -9.55 -1.74
CA ALA A 175 9.11 -10.31 -2.76
C ALA A 175 9.14 -11.83 -2.55
N ASP A 176 10.13 -12.37 -1.84
CA ASP A 176 10.18 -13.79 -1.47
C ASP A 176 9.05 -14.22 -0.51
N LEU A 177 8.37 -13.27 0.14
CA LEU A 177 7.17 -13.52 0.95
C LEU A 177 5.86 -13.57 0.13
N ILE A 178 5.90 -13.35 -1.18
CA ILE A 178 4.72 -13.42 -2.05
C ILE A 178 3.99 -14.77 -1.89
N PRO A 179 4.66 -15.93 -1.89
CA PRO A 179 3.96 -17.20 -1.70
C PRO A 179 3.15 -17.25 -0.39
N GLU A 180 3.69 -16.70 0.71
CA GLU A 180 2.98 -16.65 1.99
C GLU A 180 1.80 -15.67 1.96
N LEU A 181 1.98 -14.48 1.37
CA LEU A 181 0.90 -13.50 1.19
C LEU A 181 -0.26 -14.06 0.36
N MET A 182 0.03 -14.91 -0.62
CA MET A 182 -0.99 -15.59 -1.45
C MET A 182 -1.78 -16.67 -0.70
N THR A 183 -1.30 -17.15 0.47
CA THR A 183 -2.05 -18.10 1.33
C THR A 183 -3.06 -17.42 2.26
N LEU A 184 -3.09 -16.10 2.34
CA LEU A 184 -4.04 -15.36 3.17
C LEU A 184 -5.49 -15.63 2.74
N THR A 185 -6.41 -15.71 3.72
CA THR A 185 -7.84 -16.02 3.50
C THR A 185 -8.74 -15.07 4.30
N GLY A 186 -9.93 -14.76 3.77
CA GLY A 186 -10.94 -13.93 4.43
C GLY A 186 -10.40 -12.56 4.83
N ASP A 187 -10.68 -12.12 6.04
CA ASP A 187 -10.24 -10.81 6.56
C ASP A 187 -8.76 -10.78 7.03
N GLN A 188 -7.98 -11.84 6.73
CA GLN A 188 -6.56 -11.84 7.04
C GLN A 188 -5.82 -10.82 6.16
N GLY A 189 -5.20 -9.84 6.81
CA GLY A 189 -4.33 -8.86 6.15
C GLY A 189 -2.85 -9.22 6.28
N GLY A 190 -1.98 -8.40 5.70
CA GLY A 190 -0.52 -8.56 5.75
C GLY A 190 0.05 -8.65 7.17
N ARG A 191 -0.66 -8.08 8.16
CA ARG A 191 -0.30 -8.16 9.58
C ARG A 191 -0.13 -9.61 10.09
N LYS A 192 -0.81 -10.58 9.47
CA LYS A 192 -0.66 -12.01 9.81
C LYS A 192 0.72 -12.54 9.40
N VAL A 193 1.19 -12.17 8.22
CA VAL A 193 2.53 -12.53 7.73
C VAL A 193 3.59 -11.77 8.54
N LEU A 194 3.40 -10.47 8.72
CA LEU A 194 4.32 -9.62 9.49
C LEU A 194 4.62 -10.16 10.90
N LYS A 195 3.64 -10.77 11.58
CA LYS A 195 3.83 -11.38 12.90
C LYS A 195 4.67 -12.67 12.93
N ARG A 196 4.90 -13.29 11.77
CA ARG A 196 5.67 -14.54 11.65
C ARG A 196 7.14 -14.30 11.31
N HIS A 197 7.45 -13.10 10.86
CA HIS A 197 8.77 -12.68 10.42
C HIS A 197 9.31 -11.58 11.31
N TYR A 198 10.63 -11.43 11.32
CA TYR A 198 11.24 -10.29 11.98
C TYR A 198 10.87 -9.01 11.21
N CYS A 199 10.28 -8.04 11.92
CA CYS A 199 9.84 -6.77 11.33
C CYS A 199 10.75 -5.63 11.78
N GLN A 200 11.35 -4.94 10.83
CA GLN A 200 12.03 -3.67 11.10
C GLN A 200 10.99 -2.56 11.19
N TYR A 201 10.90 -1.93 12.36
CA TYR A 201 10.00 -0.80 12.55
C TYR A 201 10.69 0.52 12.22
N VAL A 202 9.98 1.40 11.52
CA VAL A 202 10.39 2.77 11.23
C VAL A 202 9.52 3.70 12.04
N ASP A 203 10.14 4.35 13.03
CA ASP A 203 9.41 5.19 13.98
C ASP A 203 9.00 6.53 13.36
N ILE A 204 7.76 6.92 13.63
CA ILE A 204 7.19 8.22 13.34
C ILE A 204 6.69 8.86 14.63
N SER A 205 6.52 10.18 14.63
CA SER A 205 6.19 10.95 15.84
C SER A 205 4.71 11.29 15.97
N ASP A 206 3.94 11.28 14.88
CA ASP A 206 2.52 11.64 14.88
C ASP A 206 1.66 10.38 14.69
N GLU A 207 0.91 10.02 15.73
CA GLU A 207 0.00 8.87 15.70
C GLU A 207 -1.16 9.04 14.71
N LYS A 208 -1.53 10.28 14.38
CA LYS A 208 -2.59 10.57 13.39
C LYS A 208 -2.26 10.01 12.02
N GLU A 209 -0.97 9.90 11.68
CA GLU A 209 -0.56 9.31 10.40
C GLU A 209 -0.98 7.85 10.25
N LEU A 210 -1.14 7.12 11.37
CA LEU A 210 -1.55 5.71 11.39
C LEU A 210 -3.04 5.51 11.67
N ALA A 211 -3.79 6.61 11.91
CA ALA A 211 -5.20 6.54 12.24
C ALA A 211 -6.07 6.34 10.99
N ASP A 212 -6.91 5.32 11.04
CA ASP A 212 -7.94 5.08 10.03
C ASP A 212 -9.17 5.95 10.33
N VAL A 213 -9.84 6.44 9.30
CA VAL A 213 -11.17 7.06 9.45
C VAL A 213 -12.21 5.95 9.50
N ASP A 214 -12.71 5.64 10.69
CA ASP A 214 -13.62 4.51 10.92
C ASP A 214 -15.06 4.88 11.22
N GLU A 215 -15.35 6.15 11.58
CA GLU A 215 -16.67 6.61 11.97
C GLU A 215 -17.08 7.90 11.24
N MET A 216 -18.39 8.04 11.00
CA MET A 216 -18.98 9.25 10.39
C MET A 216 -18.70 10.53 11.18
N SER A 217 -18.63 10.46 12.50
CA SER A 217 -18.30 11.56 13.40
C SER A 217 -16.95 12.19 13.05
N GLN A 218 -15.96 11.38 12.68
CA GLN A 218 -14.63 11.87 12.31
C GLN A 218 -14.63 12.69 11.00
N VAL A 219 -15.60 12.43 10.12
CA VAL A 219 -15.75 13.15 8.84
C VAL A 219 -16.51 14.46 9.03
N VAL A 220 -17.52 14.47 9.91
CA VAL A 220 -18.38 15.64 10.16
C VAL A 220 -17.65 16.72 10.98
N GLU A 221 -16.81 16.33 11.93
CA GLU A 221 -16.03 17.28 12.75
C GLU A 221 -15.08 18.14 11.92
N ASN A 222 -14.55 17.63 10.82
CA ASN A 222 -13.67 18.39 9.93
C ASN A 222 -14.41 19.33 8.95
N LEU A 223 -15.74 19.25 8.84
CA LEU A 223 -16.55 20.19 8.05
C LEU A 223 -16.99 21.42 8.86
N GLY A 224 -16.78 21.43 10.16
CA GLY A 224 -17.24 22.46 11.09
C GLY A 224 -16.23 23.54 11.47
N GLU A 225 -14.95 23.36 11.17
CA GLU A 225 -13.90 24.36 11.42
C GLU A 225 -13.52 25.11 10.14
N LYS A 226 -14.33 26.11 9.78
CA LYS A 226 -13.96 27.21 8.87
C LYS A 226 -14.19 28.55 9.54
#